data_922ce25fda934b7b3826baaef6c24199
#
_entry.id   922ce25fda934b7b3826baaef6c24199
#
_cell.length_a   1.000
_cell.length_b   1.000
_cell.length_c   1.000
_cell.angle_alpha   90.00
_cell.angle_beta   90.00
_cell.angle_gamma   90.00
#
_symmetry.space_group_name_H-M   'P 1'
#
loop_
_entity.id
_entity.type
_entity.pdbx_description
1 polymer ?
#
loop_
_entity_poly.entity_id
_entity_poly.type
_entity_poly.pdbx_seq_one_letter_code
_entity_poly.pdbx_strand_id
1 'polypeptide(L)'
;MRFRALDSMYYERRERGFALVTAMIAAVIMLALGILVIQLSTQDLKSGSATVGEKKALTAADTGVHKLMQNFDPQVTLDGVTDDVVIDETNAPGDRYIYGTADPSPNKGPSSVPLPGYSIENGGMGLKRYDVDVTGKNVNYKTEVTIGIGVGNGPNPLGTDYE
;
A
#
# COMPACT_ATOMS: atom_id res chain seq x y z
N MET A 1 -51.98 8.17 -67.31
CA MET A 1 -50.57 7.97 -66.84
C MET A 1 -50.13 8.98 -65.76
N ARG A 2 -50.90 9.21 -64.67
CA ARG A 2 -50.54 10.19 -63.62
C ARG A 2 -50.51 9.62 -62.19
N PHE A 3 -50.80 8.32 -62.01
CA PHE A 3 -50.85 7.69 -60.65
C PHE A 3 -49.52 7.10 -60.16
N ARG A 4 -48.50 6.89 -61.04
CA ARG A 4 -47.21 6.31 -60.62
C ARG A 4 -46.26 7.29 -59.95
N ALA A 5 -46.44 8.60 -60.15
CA ALA A 5 -45.51 9.60 -59.59
C ALA A 5 -45.76 9.93 -58.09
N LEU A 6 -46.98 9.72 -57.62
CA LEU A 6 -47.33 10.01 -56.22
C LEU A 6 -46.87 8.90 -55.25
N ASP A 7 -46.83 7.64 -55.70
CA ASP A 7 -46.40 6.54 -54.87
C ASP A 7 -44.88 6.57 -54.59
N SER A 8 -44.10 7.04 -55.53
CA SER A 8 -42.63 7.16 -55.33
C SER A 8 -42.24 8.27 -54.32
N MET A 9 -43.02 9.37 -54.27
CA MET A 9 -42.77 10.45 -53.29
C MET A 9 -43.12 10.07 -51.85
N TYR A 10 -44.11 9.21 -51.66
CA TYR A 10 -44.47 8.70 -50.31
C TYR A 10 -43.46 7.71 -49.76
N TYR A 11 -42.87 6.91 -50.62
CA TYR A 11 -41.83 5.94 -50.22
C TYR A 11 -40.53 6.64 -49.80
N GLU A 12 -40.03 7.63 -50.56
CA GLU A 12 -38.84 8.38 -50.26
C GLU A 12 -38.91 9.16 -48.93
N ARG A 13 -40.12 9.69 -48.57
CA ARG A 13 -40.30 10.39 -47.28
C ARG A 13 -40.18 9.44 -46.09
N ARG A 14 -40.61 8.22 -46.22
CA ARG A 14 -40.60 7.20 -45.14
C ARG A 14 -39.20 6.69 -44.85
N GLU A 15 -38.35 6.59 -45.88
CA GLU A 15 -36.97 6.19 -45.75
C GLU A 15 -36.10 7.24 -45.06
N ARG A 16 -36.33 8.52 -45.33
CA ARG A 16 -35.61 9.64 -44.67
C ARG A 16 -35.91 9.71 -43.18
N GLY A 17 -37.12 9.45 -42.75
CA GLY A 17 -37.47 9.40 -41.33
C GLY A 17 -36.80 8.25 -40.57
N PHE A 18 -36.73 7.08 -41.20
CA PHE A 18 -36.08 5.89 -40.63
C PHE A 18 -34.56 6.08 -40.51
N ALA A 19 -33.92 6.65 -41.51
CA ALA A 19 -32.49 6.94 -41.51
C ALA A 19 -32.12 7.94 -40.38
N LEU A 20 -32.96 8.93 -40.09
CA LEU A 20 -32.71 9.88 -39.03
C LEU A 20 -32.82 9.22 -37.64
N VAL A 21 -33.82 8.36 -37.43
CA VAL A 21 -33.97 7.62 -36.17
C VAL A 21 -32.82 6.68 -35.93
N THR A 22 -32.39 5.92 -36.94
CA THR A 22 -31.23 5.03 -36.83
C THR A 22 -29.93 5.79 -36.55
N ALA A 23 -29.73 6.96 -37.16
CA ALA A 23 -28.58 7.83 -36.88
C ALA A 23 -28.59 8.35 -35.43
N MET A 24 -29.76 8.74 -34.90
CA MET A 24 -29.90 9.17 -33.50
C MET A 24 -29.58 8.01 -32.53
N ILE A 25 -30.09 6.82 -32.78
CA ILE A 25 -29.80 5.63 -31.97
C ILE A 25 -28.30 5.31 -31.99
N ALA A 26 -27.68 5.32 -33.17
CA ALA A 26 -26.24 5.09 -33.31
C ALA A 26 -25.41 6.13 -32.55
N ALA A 27 -25.80 7.40 -32.61
CA ALA A 27 -25.13 8.48 -31.85
C ALA A 27 -25.24 8.27 -30.33
N VAL A 28 -26.41 7.86 -29.82
CA VAL A 28 -26.61 7.57 -28.39
C VAL A 28 -25.75 6.37 -27.95
N ILE A 29 -25.68 5.32 -28.77
CA ILE A 29 -24.82 4.15 -28.47
C ILE A 29 -23.35 4.56 -28.44
N MET A 30 -22.89 5.35 -29.41
CA MET A 30 -21.50 5.83 -29.42
C MET A 30 -21.19 6.72 -28.22
N LEU A 31 -22.11 7.59 -27.82
CA LEU A 31 -21.96 8.40 -26.63
C LEU A 31 -21.85 7.53 -25.35
N ALA A 32 -22.71 6.52 -25.22
CA ALA A 32 -22.67 5.61 -24.08
C ALA A 32 -21.35 4.83 -24.02
N LEU A 33 -20.85 4.35 -25.16
CA LEU A 33 -19.56 3.66 -25.24
C LEU A 33 -18.40 4.62 -24.91
N GLY A 34 -18.46 5.86 -25.36
CA GLY A 34 -17.46 6.88 -25.05
C GLY A 34 -17.36 7.14 -23.54
N ILE A 35 -18.50 7.28 -22.85
CA ILE A 35 -18.54 7.44 -21.39
C ILE A 35 -17.97 6.21 -20.68
N LEU A 36 -18.30 5.01 -21.13
CA LEU A 36 -17.79 3.76 -20.56
C LEU A 36 -16.26 3.69 -20.65
N VAL A 37 -15.69 4.02 -21.81
CA VAL A 37 -14.22 4.02 -21.99
C VAL A 37 -13.54 5.01 -21.05
N ILE A 38 -14.10 6.21 -20.87
CA ILE A 38 -13.56 7.20 -19.95
C ILE A 38 -13.59 6.69 -18.50
N GLN A 39 -14.67 6.04 -18.08
CA GLN A 39 -14.79 5.48 -16.73
C GLN A 39 -13.77 4.38 -16.48
N LEU A 40 -13.60 3.44 -17.41
CA LEU A 40 -12.59 2.37 -17.31
C LEU A 40 -11.18 2.95 -17.23
N SER A 41 -10.84 3.89 -18.12
CA SER A 41 -9.52 4.54 -18.12
C SER A 41 -9.21 5.26 -16.80
N THR A 42 -10.21 5.94 -16.22
CA THR A 42 -10.05 6.62 -14.93
C THR A 42 -9.84 5.63 -13.79
N GLN A 43 -10.50 4.48 -13.82
CA GLN A 43 -10.34 3.43 -12.83
C GLN A 43 -8.95 2.79 -12.92
N ASP A 44 -8.44 2.54 -14.11
CA ASP A 44 -7.10 2.00 -14.34
C ASP A 44 -6.02 2.96 -13.82
N LEU A 45 -6.16 4.26 -14.06
CA LEU A 45 -5.24 5.27 -13.54
C LEU A 45 -5.23 5.31 -12.01
N LYS A 46 -6.40 5.22 -11.36
CA LYS A 46 -6.50 5.18 -9.89
C LYS A 46 -5.84 3.93 -9.32
N SER A 47 -6.10 2.77 -9.93
CA SER A 47 -5.49 1.50 -9.52
C SER A 47 -3.98 1.53 -9.69
N GLY A 48 -3.48 2.02 -10.83
CA GLY A 48 -2.05 2.19 -11.06
C GLY A 48 -1.38 3.12 -10.06
N SER A 49 -2.01 4.25 -9.76
CA SER A 49 -1.53 5.20 -8.74
C SER A 49 -1.47 4.58 -7.35
N ALA A 50 -2.51 3.83 -6.94
CA ALA A 50 -2.53 3.13 -5.66
C ALA A 50 -1.40 2.10 -5.55
N THR A 51 -1.19 1.30 -6.60
CA THR A 51 -0.11 0.30 -6.63
C THR A 51 1.29 0.93 -6.53
N VAL A 52 1.51 2.06 -7.21
CA VAL A 52 2.77 2.82 -7.10
C VAL A 52 2.97 3.36 -5.68
N GLY A 53 1.92 3.90 -5.08
CA GLY A 53 1.93 4.41 -3.71
C GLY A 53 2.25 3.31 -2.70
N GLU A 54 1.61 2.15 -2.82
CA GLU A 54 1.84 0.99 -1.95
C GLU A 54 3.28 0.48 -2.04
N LYS A 55 3.84 0.36 -3.25
CA LYS A 55 5.25 -0.02 -3.43
C LYS A 55 6.20 0.98 -2.80
N LYS A 56 5.93 2.28 -2.91
CA LYS A 56 6.74 3.32 -2.26
C LYS A 56 6.66 3.25 -0.74
N ALA A 57 5.45 3.08 -0.19
CA ALA A 57 5.27 2.91 1.24
C ALA A 57 5.97 1.64 1.76
N LEU A 58 5.90 0.52 1.01
CA LEU A 58 6.63 -0.71 1.33
C LEU A 58 8.15 -0.48 1.32
N THR A 59 8.69 0.17 0.30
CA THR A 59 10.13 0.49 0.25
C THR A 59 10.55 1.39 1.41
N ALA A 60 9.68 2.32 1.81
CA ALA A 60 9.91 3.16 2.98
C ALA A 60 9.94 2.34 4.28
N ALA A 61 9.02 1.39 4.43
CA ALA A 61 9.00 0.46 5.57
C ALA A 61 10.26 -0.41 5.61
N ASP A 62 10.68 -0.98 4.48
CA ASP A 62 11.92 -1.78 4.37
C ASP A 62 13.15 -0.96 4.75
N THR A 63 13.21 0.31 4.31
CA THR A 63 14.30 1.21 4.70
C THR A 63 14.29 1.47 6.21
N GLY A 64 13.11 1.66 6.80
CA GLY A 64 12.93 1.78 8.24
C GLY A 64 13.43 0.54 8.99
N VAL A 65 13.07 -0.66 8.52
CA VAL A 65 13.55 -1.93 9.09
C VAL A 65 15.07 -2.02 9.06
N HIS A 66 15.71 -1.68 7.93
CA HIS A 66 17.18 -1.69 7.84
C HIS A 66 17.83 -0.69 8.78
N LYS A 67 17.28 0.50 8.92
CA LYS A 67 17.77 1.51 9.86
C LYS A 67 17.61 1.08 11.31
N LEU A 68 16.47 0.47 11.64
CA LEU A 68 16.23 -0.09 12.96
C LEU A 68 17.26 -1.17 13.30
N MET A 69 17.50 -2.11 12.39
CA MET A 69 18.46 -3.20 12.60
C MET A 69 19.90 -2.70 12.79
N GLN A 70 20.27 -1.60 12.14
CA GLN A 70 21.62 -1.01 12.28
C GLN A 70 21.85 -0.34 13.64
N ASN A 71 20.80 0.28 14.20
CA ASN A 71 20.91 1.13 15.39
C ASN A 71 19.89 0.73 16.47
N PHE A 72 19.55 -0.54 16.56
CA PHE A 72 18.55 -1.01 17.53
C PHE A 72 19.08 -0.84 18.96
N ASP A 73 18.46 0.09 19.70
CA ASP A 73 18.62 0.24 21.13
C ASP A 73 17.26 0.00 21.80
N PRO A 74 17.12 -1.05 22.63
CA PRO A 74 15.86 -1.33 23.29
C PRO A 74 15.31 -0.16 24.09
N GLN A 75 16.17 0.58 24.78
CA GLN A 75 15.75 1.70 25.63
C GLN A 75 15.17 2.86 24.81
N VAL A 76 15.85 3.23 23.71
CA VAL A 76 15.39 4.31 22.83
C VAL A 76 14.13 3.89 22.06
N THR A 77 14.06 2.63 21.64
CA THR A 77 12.91 2.13 20.86
C THR A 77 11.68 1.89 21.74
N LEU A 78 11.86 1.59 23.04
CA LEU A 78 10.74 1.46 24.01
C LEU A 78 10.03 2.78 24.24
N ASP A 79 10.74 3.90 24.23
CA ASP A 79 10.17 5.24 24.40
C ASP A 79 9.35 5.68 23.17
N GLY A 80 9.48 4.96 22.05
CA GLY A 80 8.80 5.22 20.79
C GLY A 80 9.36 6.40 20.03
N VAL A 81 9.69 6.21 18.77
CA VAL A 81 9.99 7.31 17.86
C VAL A 81 8.66 7.81 17.29
N THR A 82 8.18 8.92 17.80
CA THR A 82 6.87 9.47 17.43
C THR A 82 6.88 10.28 16.13
N ASP A 83 8.06 10.63 15.63
CA ASP A 83 8.18 11.48 14.45
C ASP A 83 8.43 10.69 13.17
N ASP A 84 7.73 11.08 12.10
CA ASP A 84 7.95 10.55 10.75
C ASP A 84 9.35 10.95 10.24
N VAL A 85 10.19 9.95 9.99
CA VAL A 85 11.52 10.17 9.43
C VAL A 85 11.46 10.18 7.91
N VAL A 86 11.91 11.28 7.29
CA VAL A 86 12.00 11.39 5.82
C VAL A 86 13.22 10.60 5.34
N ILE A 87 13.04 9.78 4.30
CA ILE A 87 14.12 8.93 3.77
C ILE A 87 15.11 9.76 2.95
N ASP A 88 14.59 10.58 2.06
CA ASP A 88 15.40 11.46 1.20
C ASP A 88 14.64 12.78 0.99
N GLU A 89 15.15 13.84 1.61
CA GLU A 89 14.55 15.17 1.54
C GLU A 89 14.60 15.78 0.12
N THR A 90 15.58 15.35 -0.67
CA THR A 90 15.85 15.95 -1.98
C THR A 90 15.06 15.25 -3.09
N ASN A 91 15.10 13.89 -3.12
CA ASN A 91 14.56 13.13 -4.25
C ASN A 91 13.19 12.49 -3.93
N ALA A 92 12.91 12.21 -2.65
CA ALA A 92 11.70 11.53 -2.23
C ALA A 92 11.14 12.08 -0.89
N PRO A 93 10.80 13.38 -0.80
CA PRO A 93 10.34 13.98 0.45
C PRO A 93 9.02 13.44 0.96
N GLY A 94 8.27 12.75 0.10
CA GLY A 94 7.02 12.09 0.45
C GLY A 94 7.18 10.70 1.07
N ASP A 95 8.37 10.09 0.97
CA ASP A 95 8.63 8.75 1.48
C ASP A 95 9.16 8.83 2.90
N ARG A 96 8.42 8.28 3.85
CA ARG A 96 8.70 8.39 5.29
C ARG A 96 8.51 7.06 5.97
N TYR A 97 9.19 6.88 7.11
CA TYR A 97 8.94 5.76 7.99
C TYR A 97 8.84 6.21 9.44
N ILE A 98 8.15 5.41 10.25
CA ILE A 98 8.03 5.59 11.69
C ILE A 98 8.18 4.22 12.37
N TYR A 99 8.80 4.20 13.53
CA TYR A 99 8.85 3.02 14.39
C TYR A 99 7.70 3.08 15.40
N GLY A 100 7.04 1.94 15.61
CA GLY A 100 6.22 1.72 16.79
C GLY A 100 7.10 1.51 18.03
N THR A 101 6.47 1.47 19.17
CA THR A 101 7.13 1.06 20.42
C THR A 101 7.64 -0.36 20.31
N ALA A 102 8.85 -0.60 20.82
CA ALA A 102 9.34 -1.97 20.98
C ALA A 102 8.60 -2.63 22.15
N ASP A 103 7.82 -3.65 21.87
CA ASP A 103 7.15 -4.42 22.91
C ASP A 103 8.06 -5.56 23.36
N PRO A 104 8.53 -5.58 24.62
CA PRO A 104 9.29 -6.69 25.16
C PRO A 104 8.45 -7.94 25.39
N SER A 105 7.14 -7.85 25.23
CA SER A 105 6.22 -8.94 25.44
C SER A 105 6.06 -9.84 24.23
N PRO A 106 6.08 -11.13 24.42
CA PRO A 106 6.05 -12.12 23.37
C PRO A 106 4.64 -12.49 22.97
N ASN A 107 3.93 -11.66 22.31
CA ASN A 107 2.65 -12.08 21.70
C ASN A 107 2.83 -13.18 20.63
N LYS A 108 4.09 -13.41 20.19
CA LYS A 108 4.41 -14.33 19.09
C LYS A 108 5.54 -15.32 19.41
N GLY A 109 5.86 -15.57 20.68
CA GLY A 109 6.90 -16.52 21.06
C GLY A 109 7.59 -16.21 22.41
N PRO A 110 8.62 -16.95 22.82
CA PRO A 110 9.30 -16.71 24.09
C PRO A 110 10.01 -15.35 24.10
N SER A 111 9.96 -14.66 25.24
CA SER A 111 10.60 -13.35 25.45
C SER A 111 12.13 -13.41 25.39
N SER A 112 12.70 -14.57 25.62
CA SER A 112 14.13 -14.80 25.50
C SER A 112 14.40 -16.12 24.80
N VAL A 113 15.44 -16.15 23.96
CA VAL A 113 15.89 -17.33 23.22
C VAL A 113 17.30 -17.67 23.72
N PRO A 114 17.54 -18.88 24.30
CA PRO A 114 18.86 -19.26 24.73
C PRO A 114 19.82 -19.36 23.56
N LEU A 115 21.05 -18.92 23.76
CA LEU A 115 22.11 -19.06 22.76
C LEU A 115 22.61 -20.51 22.74
N PRO A 116 22.83 -21.09 21.56
CA PRO A 116 23.41 -22.43 21.44
C PRO A 116 24.76 -22.51 22.15
N GLY A 117 24.96 -23.56 22.98
CA GLY A 117 26.22 -23.79 23.72
C GLY A 117 26.28 -23.15 25.11
N TYR A 118 25.26 -22.41 25.52
CA TYR A 118 25.16 -21.87 26.89
C TYR A 118 24.12 -22.66 27.69
N SER A 119 24.54 -23.17 28.87
CA SER A 119 23.63 -23.90 29.74
C SER A 119 22.72 -22.96 30.52
N ILE A 120 21.42 -23.25 30.53
CA ILE A 120 20.40 -22.47 31.24
C ILE A 120 20.59 -22.62 32.77
N GLU A 121 21.12 -23.72 33.26
CA GLU A 121 21.31 -24.03 34.70
C GLU A 121 22.31 -23.12 35.44
N ASN A 122 23.23 -22.47 34.73
CA ASN A 122 24.30 -21.67 35.33
C ASN A 122 24.28 -20.20 34.90
N GLY A 123 23.08 -19.60 34.75
CA GLY A 123 22.98 -18.25 34.30
C GLY A 123 23.31 -18.10 32.83
N GLY A 124 22.77 -18.98 32.00
CA GLY A 124 23.00 -19.00 30.55
C GLY A 124 22.77 -17.65 29.87
N MET A 125 23.44 -17.48 28.75
CA MET A 125 23.25 -16.29 27.92
C MET A 125 22.15 -16.51 26.90
N GLY A 126 21.34 -15.46 26.65
CA GLY A 126 20.28 -15.50 25.66
C GLY A 126 20.10 -14.18 24.94
N LEU A 127 19.27 -14.21 23.93
CA LEU A 127 18.80 -13.00 23.22
C LEU A 127 17.44 -12.62 23.79
N LYS A 128 17.29 -11.39 24.25
CA LYS A 128 15.98 -10.83 24.60
C LYS A 128 15.29 -10.39 23.31
N ARG A 129 14.05 -10.84 23.11
CA ARG A 129 13.29 -10.57 21.90
C ARG A 129 12.36 -9.38 22.10
N TYR A 130 12.32 -8.54 21.09
CA TYR A 130 11.41 -7.40 20.99
C TYR A 130 10.62 -7.51 19.70
N ASP A 131 9.34 -7.21 19.74
CA ASP A 131 8.51 -7.07 18.57
C ASP A 131 8.32 -5.56 18.30
N VAL A 132 8.61 -5.13 17.08
CA VAL A 132 8.54 -3.73 16.65
C VAL A 132 7.75 -3.65 15.34
N ASP A 133 6.79 -2.75 15.30
CA ASP A 133 6.08 -2.42 14.07
C ASP A 133 6.77 -1.24 13.38
N VAL A 134 7.11 -1.42 12.10
CA VAL A 134 7.67 -0.37 11.27
C VAL A 134 6.65 0.01 10.21
N THR A 135 6.24 1.26 10.21
CA THR A 135 5.25 1.78 9.27
C THR A 135 5.93 2.69 8.26
N GLY A 136 5.85 2.30 7.00
CA GLY A 136 6.27 3.13 5.87
C GLY A 136 5.08 3.88 5.30
N LYS A 137 5.28 5.15 4.95
CA LYS A 137 4.23 6.04 4.41
C LYS A 137 4.71 6.73 3.15
N ASN A 138 3.78 6.93 2.22
CA ASN A 138 3.98 7.88 1.14
C ASN A 138 2.89 8.95 1.18
N VAL A 139 3.31 10.19 1.49
CA VAL A 139 2.40 11.33 1.66
C VAL A 139 1.71 11.72 0.35
N ASN A 140 2.41 11.61 -0.78
CA ASN A 140 1.90 12.02 -2.09
C ASN A 140 0.76 11.13 -2.58
N TYR A 141 0.87 9.81 -2.32
CA TYR A 141 -0.14 8.82 -2.71
C TYR A 141 -1.09 8.47 -1.57
N LYS A 142 -0.87 9.00 -0.36
CA LYS A 142 -1.66 8.72 0.84
C LYS A 142 -1.76 7.21 1.13
N THR A 143 -0.64 6.52 1.02
CA THR A 143 -0.53 5.08 1.24
C THR A 143 0.35 4.80 2.44
N GLU A 144 0.01 3.75 3.17
CA GLU A 144 0.69 3.33 4.39
C GLU A 144 0.79 1.81 4.42
N VAL A 145 1.96 1.28 4.82
CA VAL A 145 2.21 -0.16 4.96
C VAL A 145 2.96 -0.39 6.27
N THR A 146 2.46 -1.29 7.10
CA THR A 146 3.09 -1.64 8.38
C THR A 146 3.68 -3.04 8.30
N ILE A 147 4.92 -3.19 8.76
CA ILE A 147 5.68 -4.45 8.84
C ILE A 147 6.01 -4.71 10.30
N GLY A 148 5.51 -5.82 10.85
CA GLY A 148 5.89 -6.29 12.19
C GLY A 148 7.16 -7.13 12.11
N ILE A 149 8.17 -6.78 12.90
CA ILE A 149 9.45 -7.48 12.95
C ILE A 149 9.81 -7.90 14.37
N GLY A 150 10.48 -9.04 14.50
CA GLY A 150 11.09 -9.50 15.75
C GLY A 150 12.59 -9.21 15.74
N VAL A 151 13.07 -8.48 16.74
CA VAL A 151 14.49 -8.15 16.91
C VAL A 151 15.03 -8.80 18.17
N GLY A 152 16.19 -9.49 18.06
CA GLY A 152 16.91 -10.04 19.18
C GLY A 152 18.03 -9.13 19.65
N ASN A 153 18.04 -8.77 20.92
CA ASN A 153 19.14 -8.03 21.56
C ASN A 153 19.88 -8.91 22.55
N GLY A 154 21.19 -8.94 22.48
CA GLY A 154 22.04 -9.69 23.39
C GLY A 154 23.45 -9.96 22.84
N PRO A 155 24.24 -10.75 23.55
CA PRO A 155 23.88 -11.72 24.60
C PRO A 155 23.59 -11.08 25.97
N ASN A 156 22.46 -11.43 26.60
CA ASN A 156 22.09 -11.02 27.94
C ASN A 156 22.00 -12.25 28.86
N PRO A 157 22.31 -12.11 30.17
CA PRO A 157 22.12 -13.20 31.11
C PRO A 157 20.64 -13.57 31.20
N LEU A 158 20.32 -14.87 31.10
CA LEU A 158 18.96 -15.35 31.28
C LEU A 158 18.60 -15.28 32.78
N GLY A 159 17.52 -14.61 33.13
CA GLY A 159 17.05 -14.47 34.50
C GLY A 159 17.37 -13.13 35.18
N THR A 160 17.94 -12.17 34.45
CA THR A 160 17.96 -10.77 34.90
C THR A 160 16.73 -10.06 34.36
N ASP A 161 15.74 -9.86 35.22
CA ASP A 161 14.64 -8.95 34.93
C ASP A 161 15.23 -7.54 34.91
N TYR A 162 15.25 -6.95 33.73
CA TYR A 162 15.50 -5.52 33.61
C TYR A 162 14.17 -4.82 33.94
N GLU A 163 14.09 -4.24 35.14
CA GLU A 163 13.12 -3.18 35.46
C GLU A 163 13.43 -1.91 34.66
#